data_26c89d8db56d62547c19fcdd36c02634
#
_entry.id   26c89d8db56d62547c19fcdd36c02634
#
_cell.length_a   1.000
_cell.length_b   1.000
_cell.length_c   1.000
_cell.angle_alpha   90.00
_cell.angle_beta   90.00
_cell.angle_gamma   90.00
#
_symmetry.space_group_name_H-M   'P 1'
#
loop_
_entity.id
_entity.type
_entity.pdbx_description
1 polymer ?
#
loop_
_entity_poly.entity_id
_entity_poly.type
_entity_poly.pdbx_seq_one_letter_code
_entity_poly.pdbx_strand_id
1 'polypeptide(L)'
;FGAHLEFADVDLGEPFLVDHGGWAAEAARGALEDGWGAAPVATGIGGSIPFVSTLAEMFPAAQILLTGVEDPSSRAHSPNESQHLGVLRRAITAEALLLARLSRRGA
;
A
#
# COMPACT_ATOMS: atom_id res chain seq x y z
N PHE A 1 29.28 0.79 19.65
CA PHE A 1 29.60 -0.62 19.64
C PHE A 1 30.83 -0.95 18.76
N GLY A 2 31.59 0.09 18.28
CA GLY A 2 32.84 -0.10 17.55
C GLY A 2 32.70 -0.65 16.12
N ALA A 3 31.50 -0.65 15.56
CA ALA A 3 31.30 -1.05 14.15
C ALA A 3 31.87 0.02 13.20
N HIS A 4 32.57 -0.42 12.17
CA HIS A 4 32.91 0.43 11.04
C HIS A 4 31.79 0.33 10.01
N LEU A 5 31.29 1.50 9.57
CA LEU A 5 30.25 1.61 8.55
C LEU A 5 30.85 2.26 7.31
N GLU A 6 30.61 1.63 6.17
CA GLU A 6 30.93 2.16 4.86
C GLU A 6 29.62 2.21 4.04
N PHE A 7 29.34 3.34 3.42
CA PHE A 7 28.22 3.51 2.52
C PHE A 7 28.71 3.35 1.09
N ALA A 8 28.27 2.30 0.43
CA ALA A 8 28.53 2.04 -0.97
C ALA A 8 27.20 1.83 -1.69
N ASP A 9 27.12 2.27 -2.92
CA ASP A 9 25.93 2.09 -3.79
C ASP A 9 24.63 2.58 -3.13
N VAL A 10 24.66 3.80 -2.59
CA VAL A 10 23.53 4.40 -1.88
C VAL A 10 22.43 4.76 -2.89
N ASP A 11 21.29 4.09 -2.78
CA ASP A 11 20.05 4.46 -3.46
C ASP A 11 19.16 5.26 -2.50
N LEU A 12 18.78 6.45 -2.90
CA LEU A 12 17.97 7.35 -2.09
C LEU A 12 16.58 7.50 -2.70
N GLY A 13 15.56 7.26 -1.89
CA GLY A 13 14.18 7.53 -2.25
C GLY A 13 13.59 8.66 -1.41
N GLU A 14 12.87 9.57 -2.05
CA GLU A 14 12.16 10.64 -1.35
C GLU A 14 10.97 10.07 -0.57
N PRO A 15 10.72 10.57 0.65
CA PRO A 15 9.55 10.17 1.42
C PRO A 15 8.28 10.68 0.74
N PHE A 16 7.22 9.90 0.85
CA PHE A 16 5.91 10.26 0.33
C PHE A 16 4.84 10.13 1.42
N LEU A 17 4.03 11.17 1.58
CA LEU A 17 2.87 11.15 2.45
C LEU A 17 1.60 11.07 1.59
N VAL A 18 0.87 9.98 1.72
CA VAL A 18 -0.41 9.80 1.05
C VAL A 18 -1.46 10.74 1.65
N ASP A 19 -2.15 11.49 0.82
CA ASP A 19 -3.37 12.19 1.24
C ASP A 19 -4.49 11.16 1.47
N HIS A 20 -4.90 11.01 2.71
CA HIS A 20 -5.97 10.10 3.10
C HIS A 20 -7.38 10.69 2.89
N GLY A 21 -7.48 11.91 2.40
CA GLY A 21 -8.73 12.55 2.02
C GLY A 21 -9.22 12.12 0.64
N GLY A 22 -10.41 12.59 0.31
CA GLY A 22 -10.96 12.39 -1.03
C GLY A 22 -11.75 11.11 -1.21
N TRP A 23 -12.48 11.12 -2.28
CA TRP A 23 -13.50 10.11 -2.58
C TRP A 23 -12.93 8.71 -2.87
N ALA A 24 -11.76 8.62 -3.48
CA ALA A 24 -11.15 7.32 -3.76
C ALA A 24 -10.63 6.66 -2.48
N ALA A 25 -10.09 7.45 -1.55
CA ALA A 25 -9.69 6.96 -0.24
C ALA A 25 -10.90 6.48 0.58
N GLU A 26 -12.05 7.16 0.49
CA GLU A 26 -13.30 6.71 1.12
C GLU A 26 -13.82 5.41 0.49
N ALA A 27 -13.81 5.32 -0.85
CA ALA A 27 -14.19 4.10 -1.56
C ALA A 27 -13.29 2.92 -1.17
N ALA A 28 -11.97 3.16 -1.05
CA ALA A 28 -11.01 2.15 -0.64
C ALA A 28 -11.23 1.68 0.80
N ARG A 29 -11.44 2.61 1.75
CA ARG A 29 -11.75 2.24 3.14
C ARG A 29 -12.97 1.34 3.24
N GLY A 30 -14.06 1.72 2.57
CA GLY A 30 -15.26 0.90 2.58
C GLY A 30 -15.09 -0.45 1.86
N ALA A 31 -14.30 -0.52 0.79
CA ALA A 31 -14.02 -1.77 0.09
C ALA A 31 -13.16 -2.72 0.95
N LEU A 32 -12.17 -2.16 1.65
CA LEU A 32 -11.35 -2.90 2.61
C LEU A 32 -12.19 -3.41 3.78
N GLU A 33 -13.04 -2.57 4.36
CA GLU A 33 -13.94 -2.97 5.46
C GLU A 33 -14.84 -4.14 5.04
N ASP A 34 -15.47 -4.06 3.88
CA ASP A 34 -16.33 -5.14 3.37
C ASP A 34 -15.53 -6.42 3.06
N GLY A 35 -14.34 -6.29 2.48
CA GLY A 35 -13.50 -7.45 2.12
C GLY A 35 -12.87 -8.13 3.33
N TRP A 36 -12.57 -7.39 4.39
CA TRP A 36 -11.89 -7.89 5.59
C TRP A 36 -12.81 -8.14 6.77
N GLY A 37 -13.99 -7.50 6.80
CA GLY A 37 -14.92 -7.55 7.93
C GLY A 37 -14.47 -6.73 9.14
N ALA A 38 -13.55 -5.78 8.94
CA ALA A 38 -13.04 -4.87 9.97
C ALA A 38 -12.61 -3.56 9.31
N ALA A 39 -12.77 -2.46 10.01
CA ALA A 39 -12.35 -1.15 9.53
C ALA A 39 -10.83 -1.11 9.29
N PRO A 40 -10.38 -0.59 8.14
CA PRO A 40 -8.96 -0.47 7.84
C PRO A 40 -8.31 0.64 8.67
N VAL A 41 -7.04 0.47 8.94
CA VAL A 41 -6.22 1.46 9.68
C VAL A 41 -5.13 1.97 8.75
N ALA A 42 -4.97 3.29 8.70
CA ALA A 42 -3.84 3.91 8.02
C ALA A 42 -2.58 3.74 8.87
N THR A 43 -1.51 3.24 8.25
CA THR A 43 -0.22 3.05 8.91
C THR A 43 0.89 3.69 8.10
N GLY A 44 1.93 4.17 8.78
CA GLY A 44 3.19 4.50 8.14
C GLY A 44 4.03 3.24 7.92
N ILE A 45 4.72 3.18 6.80
CA ILE A 45 5.67 2.12 6.50
C ILE A 45 7.04 2.76 6.32
N GLY A 46 8.06 2.20 6.98
CA GLY A 46 9.45 2.57 6.76
C GLY A 46 9.97 1.98 5.44
N GLY A 47 10.83 2.73 4.79
CA GLY A 47 11.30 2.39 3.44
C GLY A 47 10.49 3.13 2.37
N SER A 48 11.19 3.92 1.59
CA SER A 48 10.58 4.63 0.47
C SER A 48 10.34 3.68 -0.70
N ILE A 49 9.26 3.91 -1.41
CA ILE A 49 9.02 3.31 -2.72
C ILE A 49 9.20 4.43 -3.75
N PRO A 50 10.38 4.58 -4.38
CA PRO A 50 10.68 5.72 -5.27
C PRO A 50 9.65 5.89 -6.40
N PHE A 51 9.10 4.78 -6.88
CA PHE A 51 8.04 4.78 -7.89
C PHE A 51 6.79 5.58 -7.46
N VAL A 52 6.43 5.55 -6.17
CA VAL A 52 5.23 6.25 -5.67
C VAL A 52 5.41 7.76 -5.71
N SER A 53 6.55 8.28 -5.29
CA SER A 53 6.85 9.72 -5.36
C SER A 53 6.91 10.19 -6.82
N THR A 54 7.56 9.44 -7.69
CA THR A 54 7.59 9.74 -9.14
C THR A 54 6.18 9.77 -9.74
N LEU A 55 5.33 8.80 -9.39
CA LEU A 55 3.95 8.75 -9.86
C LEU A 55 3.13 9.97 -9.38
N ALA A 56 3.32 10.38 -8.12
CA ALA A 56 2.67 11.56 -7.55
C ALA A 56 3.10 12.86 -8.25
N GLU A 57 4.36 12.98 -8.61
CA GLU A 57 4.87 14.12 -9.36
C GLU A 57 4.32 14.16 -10.80
N MET A 58 4.26 13.02 -11.46
CA MET A 58 3.72 12.91 -12.82
C MET A 58 2.22 13.15 -12.89
N PHE A 59 1.48 12.77 -11.85
CA PHE A 59 0.02 12.85 -11.80
C PHE A 59 -0.46 13.51 -10.51
N PRO A 60 -0.25 14.84 -10.35
CA PRO A 60 -0.53 15.53 -9.07
C PRO A 60 -2.02 15.57 -8.68
N ALA A 61 -2.91 15.29 -9.63
CA ALA A 61 -4.35 15.17 -9.35
C ALA A 61 -4.80 13.73 -9.05
N ALA A 62 -3.92 12.73 -9.16
CA ALA A 62 -4.25 11.35 -8.88
C ALA A 62 -4.32 11.10 -7.36
N GLN A 63 -5.29 10.29 -6.95
CA GLN A 63 -5.35 9.80 -5.59
C GLN A 63 -4.61 8.46 -5.52
N ILE A 64 -3.55 8.43 -4.74
CA ILE A 64 -2.69 7.25 -4.60
C ILE A 64 -3.18 6.42 -3.42
N LEU A 65 -3.44 5.15 -3.66
CA LEU A 65 -3.87 4.18 -2.66
C LEU A 65 -2.80 3.09 -2.55
N LEU A 66 -2.24 2.91 -1.37
CA LEU A 66 -1.25 1.88 -1.09
C LEU A 66 -1.88 0.83 -0.18
N THR A 67 -1.93 -0.39 -0.65
CA THR A 67 -2.41 -1.54 0.12
C THR A 67 -1.39 -2.67 0.05
N GLY A 68 -1.50 -3.63 0.95
CA GLY A 68 -0.60 -4.78 0.98
C GLY A 68 -1.33 -6.08 1.23
N VAL A 69 -0.62 -7.19 1.05
CA VAL A 69 -1.11 -8.56 1.22
C VAL A 69 -0.28 -9.35 2.24
N GLU A 70 0.62 -8.69 2.92
CA GLU A 70 1.50 -9.31 3.91
C GLU A 70 0.79 -9.52 5.25
N ASP A 71 1.26 -10.48 5.99
CA ASP A 71 0.93 -10.73 7.38
C ASP A 71 2.22 -10.82 8.23
N PRO A 72 2.13 -10.87 9.56
CA PRO A 72 3.32 -10.92 10.41
C PRO A 72 4.25 -12.13 10.18
N SER A 73 3.78 -13.15 9.45
CA SER A 73 4.55 -14.36 9.15
C SER A 73 5.10 -14.38 7.73
N SER A 74 4.76 -13.39 6.90
CA SER A 74 5.11 -13.35 5.48
C SER A 74 6.62 -13.30 5.22
N ARG A 75 7.41 -12.71 6.12
CA ARG A 75 8.87 -12.57 5.98
C ARG A 75 9.28 -11.90 4.67
N ALA A 76 8.61 -10.81 4.34
CA ALA A 76 8.90 -10.06 3.12
C ALA A 76 10.40 -9.79 2.94
N HIS A 77 10.88 -9.88 1.71
CA HIS A 77 12.28 -9.67 1.31
C HIS A 77 13.30 -10.63 1.97
N SER A 78 12.85 -11.80 2.42
CA SER A 78 13.74 -12.75 3.08
C SER A 78 13.55 -14.19 2.61
N PRO A 79 14.51 -15.10 2.89
CA PRO A 79 14.35 -16.51 2.55
C PRO A 79 13.09 -17.12 3.16
N ASN A 80 12.43 -17.98 2.37
CA ASN A 80 11.14 -18.59 2.72
C ASN A 80 10.00 -17.59 2.92
N GLU A 81 10.01 -16.50 2.17
CA GLU A 81 8.85 -15.62 2.09
C GLU A 81 7.60 -16.42 1.72
N SER A 82 6.49 -16.10 2.36
CA SER A 82 5.23 -16.81 2.20
C SER A 82 4.05 -15.86 2.08
N GLN A 83 2.99 -16.33 1.46
CA GLN A 83 1.74 -15.61 1.35
C GLN A 83 0.62 -16.40 2.02
N HIS A 84 -0.05 -15.78 2.99
CA HIS A 84 -1.21 -16.36 3.62
C HIS A 84 -2.42 -16.30 2.68
N LEU A 85 -2.93 -17.45 2.23
CA LEU A 85 -3.98 -17.53 1.22
C LEU A 85 -5.30 -16.87 1.64
N GLY A 86 -5.62 -16.88 2.94
CA GLY A 86 -6.79 -16.17 3.48
C GLY A 86 -6.66 -14.65 3.37
N VAL A 87 -5.45 -14.11 3.63
CA VAL A 87 -5.12 -12.69 3.45
C VAL A 87 -5.23 -12.31 1.97
N LEU A 88 -4.60 -13.07 1.10
CA LEU A 88 -4.67 -12.86 -0.35
C LEU A 88 -6.12 -12.84 -0.87
N ARG A 89 -6.95 -13.78 -0.44
CA ARG A 89 -8.37 -13.83 -0.84
C ARG A 89 -9.11 -12.55 -0.43
N ARG A 90 -8.92 -12.08 0.80
CA ARG A 90 -9.55 -10.85 1.30
C ARG A 90 -9.07 -9.62 0.53
N ALA A 91 -7.77 -9.54 0.25
CA ALA A 91 -7.19 -8.47 -0.54
C ALA A 91 -7.78 -8.43 -1.96
N ILE A 92 -7.86 -9.58 -2.66
CA ILE A 92 -8.51 -9.69 -3.97
C ILE A 92 -9.99 -9.25 -3.91
N THR A 93 -10.71 -9.67 -2.87
CA THR A 93 -12.10 -9.26 -2.69
C THR A 93 -12.23 -7.75 -2.50
N ALA A 94 -11.40 -7.16 -1.65
CA ALA A 94 -11.39 -5.71 -1.41
C ALA A 94 -11.05 -4.94 -2.69
N GLU A 95 -10.07 -5.39 -3.46
CA GLU A 95 -9.69 -4.78 -4.74
C GLU A 95 -10.85 -4.82 -5.76
N ALA A 96 -11.50 -5.96 -5.91
CA ALA A 96 -12.67 -6.10 -6.79
C ALA A 96 -13.81 -5.17 -6.37
N LEU A 97 -14.08 -5.05 -5.06
CA LEU A 97 -15.08 -4.13 -4.52
C LEU A 97 -14.69 -2.67 -4.74
N LEU A 98 -13.41 -2.33 -4.60
CA LEU A 98 -12.90 -0.99 -4.88
C LEU A 98 -13.12 -0.63 -6.34
N LEU A 99 -12.70 -1.47 -7.28
CA LEU A 99 -12.89 -1.23 -8.72
C LEU A 99 -14.37 -1.06 -9.07
N ALA A 100 -15.25 -1.87 -8.49
CA ALA A 100 -16.69 -1.73 -8.68
C ALA A 100 -17.26 -0.41 -8.12
N ARG A 101 -16.70 0.14 -7.04
CA ARG A 101 -17.09 1.44 -6.49
C ARG A 101 -16.58 2.59 -7.33
N LEU A 102 -15.35 2.50 -7.80
CA LEU A 102 -14.74 3.53 -8.65
C LEU A 102 -15.49 3.65 -9.99
N SER A 103 -15.88 2.53 -10.60
CA SER A 103 -16.60 2.52 -11.89
C SER A 103 -17.95 3.22 -11.85
N ARG A 104 -18.65 3.19 -10.70
CA ARG A 104 -19.97 3.84 -10.55
C ARG A 104 -19.90 5.37 -10.52
N ARG A 105 -18.75 5.94 -10.30
CA ARG A 105 -18.54 7.39 -10.25
C ARG A 105 -18.13 7.99 -11.59
N GLY A 106 -17.62 7.17 -12.51
CA GLY A 106 -17.25 7.57 -13.86
C GLY A 106 -18.40 7.45 -14.88
N ALA A 107 -19.55 6.97 -14.44
CA ALA A 107 -20.80 6.93 -15.18
C ALA A 107 -21.71 8.06 -14.72
#